data_e261e7bed3b5db98b47ed93eff723326
#
_entry.id   e261e7bed3b5db98b47ed93eff723326
#
_cell.length_a   1.000
_cell.length_b   1.000
_cell.length_c   1.000
_cell.angle_alpha   90.00
_cell.angle_beta   90.00
_cell.angle_gamma   90.00
#
_symmetry.space_group_name_H-M   'P 1'
#
loop_
_entity.id
_entity.type
_entity.pdbx_description
1 polymer ?
#
loop_
_entity_poly.entity_id
_entity_poly.type
_entity_poly.pdbx_seq_one_letter_code
_entity_poly.pdbx_strand_id
1 'polypeptide(L)'
;MASATGGSTASAGGTVTHIDGKNLYAFGHLLFNLGFTELPMHKARALTVFPSLQSSFKILETSEEVGSIRQDRQSGIYGVIGQKTRMIPMRVAMTTSRGVKRTLNYEVARDRFLTPFL
;
A
#
# COMPACT_ATOMS: atom_id res chain seq x y z
N MET A 1 5.02 -3.47 -3.56
CA MET A 1 4.11 -2.32 -3.45
C MET A 1 3.32 -2.40 -2.17
N ALA A 2 3.14 -1.30 -1.47
CA ALA A 2 2.28 -1.20 -0.29
C ALA A 2 1.00 -0.45 -0.68
N SER A 3 -0.14 -0.94 -0.25
CA SER A 3 -1.40 -0.22 -0.46
C SER A 3 -2.26 -0.26 0.80
N ALA A 4 -2.97 0.84 1.04
CA ALA A 4 -4.09 0.90 1.97
C ALA A 4 -5.35 1.06 1.13
N THR A 5 -6.36 0.25 1.39
CA THR A 5 -7.61 0.31 0.64
C THR A 5 -8.69 1.07 1.41
N GLY A 6 -9.27 2.03 0.74
CA GLY A 6 -10.41 2.83 1.18
C GLY A 6 -11.21 3.25 -0.05
N GLY A 7 -12.12 4.18 0.02
CA GLY A 7 -12.87 4.71 -1.13
C GLY A 7 -11.98 5.32 -2.22
N SER A 8 -10.80 5.73 -1.85
CA SER A 8 -9.67 5.99 -2.72
C SER A 8 -8.54 5.06 -2.32
N THR A 9 -7.91 4.37 -3.26
CA THR A 9 -6.73 3.57 -3.00
C THR A 9 -5.51 4.47 -2.97
N ALA A 10 -4.89 4.61 -1.80
CA ALA A 10 -3.57 5.21 -1.69
C ALA A 10 -2.54 4.09 -1.79
N SER A 11 -1.66 4.16 -2.76
CA SER A 11 -0.62 3.16 -2.96
C SER A 11 0.70 3.80 -3.38
N ALA A 12 1.78 3.20 -2.96
CA ALA A 12 3.12 3.56 -3.40
C ALA A 12 3.77 2.35 -4.07
N GLY A 13 4.49 2.58 -5.14
CA GLY A 13 5.16 1.52 -5.88
C GLY A 13 6.66 1.70 -5.90
N GLY A 14 7.36 0.59 -5.80
CA GLY A 14 8.81 0.57 -5.86
C GLY A 14 9.34 -0.71 -6.45
N THR A 15 10.62 -0.73 -6.67
CA THR A 15 11.32 -1.87 -7.28
C THR A 15 11.80 -2.83 -6.20
N VAL A 16 11.59 -4.13 -6.45
CA VAL A 16 12.16 -5.18 -5.62
C VAL A 16 13.67 -5.19 -5.81
N THR A 17 14.39 -5.15 -4.70
CA THR A 17 15.86 -5.17 -4.69
C THR A 17 16.39 -6.58 -4.55
N HIS A 18 15.80 -7.37 -3.66
CA HIS A 18 16.28 -8.71 -3.32
C HIS A 18 15.17 -9.56 -2.72
N ILE A 19 15.18 -10.84 -3.04
CA ILE A 19 14.29 -11.84 -2.43
C ILE A 19 15.17 -12.98 -1.90
N ASP A 20 14.96 -13.31 -0.63
CA ASP A 20 15.59 -14.44 0.05
C ASP A 20 14.51 -15.30 0.70
N GLY A 21 14.14 -16.41 0.06
CA GLY A 21 13.03 -17.23 0.49
C GLY A 21 11.73 -16.44 0.50
N LYS A 22 11.15 -16.24 1.68
CA LYS A 22 9.94 -15.40 1.86
C LYS A 22 10.26 -13.95 2.20
N ASN A 23 11.51 -13.60 2.43
CA ASN A 23 11.95 -12.27 2.76
C ASN A 23 12.12 -11.44 1.49
N LEU A 24 11.48 -10.30 1.42
CA LEU A 24 11.54 -9.40 0.29
C LEU A 24 12.04 -8.04 0.75
N TYR A 25 13.00 -7.51 0.01
CA TYR A 25 13.57 -6.19 0.21
C TYR A 25 13.33 -5.35 -1.02
N ALA A 26 12.88 -4.13 -0.83
CA ALA A 26 12.50 -3.27 -1.94
C ALA A 26 12.72 -1.79 -1.65
N PHE A 27 12.53 -0.98 -2.66
CA PHE A 27 12.60 0.47 -2.71
C PHE A 27 14.03 1.03 -2.71
N GLY A 28 14.90 0.59 -1.81
CA GLY A 28 16.21 1.19 -1.63
C GLY A 28 16.18 2.58 -0.95
N HIS A 29 15.03 2.98 -0.45
CA HIS A 29 14.77 4.20 0.31
C HIS A 29 13.54 4.00 1.20
N LEU A 30 13.30 4.93 2.11
CA LEU A 30 12.10 4.90 2.95
C LEU A 30 10.83 5.13 2.12
N LEU A 31 9.71 4.63 2.61
CA LEU A 31 8.38 4.98 2.14
C LEU A 31 7.82 6.14 2.97
N PHE A 32 7.54 5.90 4.25
CA PHE A 32 7.10 6.89 5.22
C PHE A 32 7.95 6.88 6.51
N ASN A 33 8.98 6.05 6.55
CA ASN A 33 9.84 5.84 7.71
C ASN A 33 9.07 5.39 8.96
N LEU A 34 8.14 4.47 8.78
CA LEU A 34 7.24 3.99 9.84
C LEU A 34 7.92 3.07 10.86
N GLY A 35 9.11 2.56 10.56
CA GLY A 35 9.74 1.52 11.36
C GLY A 35 9.02 0.20 11.22
N PHE A 36 8.63 -0.44 12.31
CA PHE A 36 7.78 -1.61 12.27
C PHE A 36 6.37 -1.23 11.86
N THR A 37 5.83 -1.91 10.87
CA THR A 37 4.52 -1.63 10.31
C THR A 37 3.88 -2.91 9.78
N GLU A 38 2.66 -2.81 9.31
CA GLU A 38 1.94 -3.91 8.68
C GLU A 38 1.09 -3.35 7.55
N LEU A 39 1.62 -3.44 6.31
CA LEU A 39 0.94 -2.94 5.12
C LEU A 39 0.79 -4.05 4.08
N PRO A 40 -0.33 -4.12 3.38
CA PRO A 40 -0.50 -5.10 2.31
C PRO A 40 0.47 -4.82 1.16
N MET A 41 1.04 -5.88 0.64
CA MET A 41 2.00 -5.85 -0.46
C MET A 41 1.41 -6.56 -1.68
N HIS A 42 1.33 -5.85 -2.78
CA HIS A 42 0.78 -6.35 -4.03
C HIS A 42 1.84 -6.43 -5.11
N LYS A 43 1.66 -7.34 -6.04
CA LYS A 43 2.39 -7.27 -7.31
C LYS A 43 1.97 -6.03 -8.06
N ALA A 44 2.93 -5.42 -8.73
CA ALA A 44 2.70 -4.26 -9.57
C ALA A 44 3.41 -4.40 -10.91
N ARG A 45 2.79 -3.88 -11.94
CA ARG A 45 3.36 -3.77 -13.27
C ARG A 45 3.38 -2.30 -13.69
N ALA A 46 4.52 -1.85 -14.17
CA ALA A 46 4.60 -0.53 -14.76
C ALA A 46 3.89 -0.54 -16.12
N LEU A 47 2.86 0.29 -16.28
CA LEU A 47 2.15 0.46 -17.54
C LEU A 47 2.88 1.43 -18.45
N THR A 48 3.35 2.53 -17.89
CA THR A 48 4.09 3.55 -18.60
C THR A 48 4.96 4.36 -17.66
N VAL A 49 5.94 5.03 -18.24
CA VAL A 49 6.83 5.97 -17.54
C VAL A 49 6.67 7.33 -18.22
N PHE A 50 6.39 8.36 -17.44
CA PHE A 50 6.39 9.73 -17.93
C PHE A 50 7.74 10.37 -17.61
N PRO A 51 8.61 10.57 -18.60
CA PRO A 51 9.87 11.24 -18.39
C PRO A 51 9.66 12.74 -18.16
N SER A 52 10.38 13.29 -17.22
CA SER A 52 10.41 14.73 -16.94
C SER A 52 11.83 15.14 -16.61
N LEU A 53 12.17 16.38 -16.93
CA LEU A 53 13.48 16.95 -16.59
C LEU A 53 13.68 17.12 -15.08
N GLN A 54 12.59 17.25 -14.33
CA GLN A 54 12.63 17.45 -12.88
C GLN A 54 12.34 16.17 -12.10
N SER A 55 11.41 15.36 -12.57
CA SER A 55 11.08 14.06 -11.95
C SER A 55 10.37 13.15 -12.95
N SER A 56 10.71 11.89 -12.93
CA SER A 56 9.97 10.87 -13.67
C SER A 56 9.00 10.18 -12.74
N PHE A 57 7.82 9.83 -13.24
CA PHE A 57 6.88 9.00 -12.50
C PHE A 57 6.36 7.86 -13.35
N LYS A 58 5.95 6.81 -12.67
CA LYS A 58 5.44 5.58 -13.28
C LYS A 58 3.96 5.43 -12.96
N ILE A 59 3.18 5.04 -13.96
CA ILE A 59 1.82 4.56 -13.73
C ILE A 59 1.92 3.07 -13.51
N LEU A 60 1.39 2.62 -12.37
CA LEU A 60 1.45 1.23 -11.96
C LEU A 60 0.04 0.64 -11.93
N GLU A 61 -0.05 -0.59 -12.38
CA GLU A 61 -1.21 -1.44 -12.20
C GLU A 61 -0.91 -2.44 -11.09
N THR A 62 -1.74 -2.43 -10.06
CA THR A 62 -1.65 -3.42 -8.98
C THR A 62 -2.48 -4.64 -9.30
N SER A 63 -1.99 -5.80 -8.93
CA SER A 63 -2.69 -7.06 -9.05
C SER A 63 -2.86 -7.74 -7.68
N GLU A 64 -2.60 -9.03 -7.57
CA GLU A 64 -2.82 -9.81 -6.38
C GLU A 64 -1.97 -9.37 -5.18
N GLU A 65 -2.52 -9.50 -3.98
CA GLU A 65 -1.77 -9.40 -2.74
C GLU A 65 -0.85 -10.61 -2.61
N VAL A 66 0.43 -10.35 -2.36
CA VAL A 66 1.46 -11.40 -2.29
C VAL A 66 2.11 -11.51 -0.93
N GLY A 67 1.86 -10.57 -0.04
CA GLY A 67 2.46 -10.58 1.28
C GLY A 67 2.18 -9.33 2.08
N SER A 68 3.00 -9.13 3.10
CA SER A 68 2.87 -8.00 4.02
C SER A 68 4.22 -7.30 4.20
N ILE A 69 4.20 -5.98 4.10
CA ILE A 69 5.34 -5.15 4.48
C ILE A 69 5.39 -5.06 5.99
N ARG A 70 6.56 -5.34 6.57
CA ARG A 70 6.78 -5.43 8.00
C ARG A 70 7.67 -4.34 8.56
N GLN A 71 8.54 -3.77 7.75
CA GLN A 71 9.42 -2.68 8.15
C GLN A 71 9.55 -1.67 7.02
N ASP A 72 9.51 -0.42 7.40
CA ASP A 72 9.77 0.74 6.54
C ASP A 72 10.88 1.56 7.20
N ARG A 73 12.08 1.43 6.65
CA ARG A 73 13.31 2.03 7.18
C ARG A 73 13.92 2.98 6.16
N GLN A 74 14.86 3.76 6.62
CA GLN A 74 15.58 4.70 5.76
C GLN A 74 16.29 4.03 4.59
N SER A 75 16.78 2.81 4.77
CA SER A 75 17.47 2.02 3.74
C SER A 75 16.54 1.30 2.76
N GLY A 76 15.26 1.20 3.07
CA GLY A 76 14.29 0.51 2.26
C GLY A 76 13.17 -0.14 3.06
N ILE A 77 12.36 -0.92 2.37
CA ILE A 77 11.29 -1.69 2.99
C ILE A 77 11.65 -3.17 3.05
N TYR A 78 11.11 -3.82 4.07
CA TYR A 78 11.17 -5.26 4.26
C TYR A 78 9.76 -5.83 4.32
N GLY A 79 9.52 -6.88 3.56
CA GLY A 79 8.24 -7.58 3.54
C GLY A 79 8.40 -9.10 3.62
N VAL A 80 7.31 -9.77 3.92
CA VAL A 80 7.24 -11.23 3.97
C VAL A 80 6.19 -11.72 3.00
N ILE A 81 6.64 -12.52 2.03
CA ILE A 81 5.77 -13.14 1.02
C ILE A 81 4.92 -14.22 1.69
N GLY A 82 3.64 -14.27 1.32
CA GLY A 82 2.70 -15.27 1.82
C GLY A 82 2.04 -14.94 3.16
N GLN A 83 2.44 -13.87 3.84
CA GLN A 83 1.76 -13.40 5.04
C GLN A 83 0.62 -12.44 4.68
N LYS A 84 -0.51 -12.57 5.37
CA LYS A 84 -1.61 -11.62 5.25
C LYS A 84 -1.40 -10.45 6.21
N THR A 85 -1.74 -9.27 5.73
CA THR A 85 -1.82 -8.07 6.56
C THR A 85 -3.15 -8.05 7.31
N ARG A 86 -3.09 -7.76 8.60
CA ARG A 86 -4.30 -7.52 9.40
C ARG A 86 -4.80 -6.11 9.11
N MET A 87 -6.01 -6.02 8.59
CA MET A 87 -6.65 -4.76 8.24
C MET A 87 -7.74 -4.43 9.25
N ILE A 88 -8.04 -3.13 9.37
CA ILE A 88 -9.17 -2.65 10.17
C ILE A 88 -10.37 -2.55 9.23
N PRO A 89 -11.43 -3.32 9.44
CA PRO A 89 -12.65 -3.15 8.65
C PRO A 89 -13.33 -1.83 9.01
N MET A 90 -13.75 -1.10 8.00
CA MET A 90 -14.46 0.16 8.15
C MET A 90 -15.71 0.15 7.28
N ARG A 91 -16.83 0.54 7.88
CA ARG A 91 -18.09 0.68 7.17
C ARG A 91 -18.51 2.15 7.18
N VAL A 92 -18.78 2.68 6.01
CA VAL A 92 -19.32 4.04 5.86
C VAL A 92 -20.72 3.94 5.29
N ALA A 93 -21.70 4.41 6.06
CA ALA A 93 -23.09 4.55 5.61
C ALA A 93 -23.34 6.01 5.21
N MET A 94 -23.79 6.21 3.98
CA MET A 94 -24.11 7.54 3.45
C MET A 94 -25.58 7.60 3.04
N THR A 95 -26.23 8.71 3.38
CA THR A 95 -27.56 9.04 2.89
C THR A 95 -27.46 10.34 2.10
N THR A 96 -27.86 10.31 0.83
CA THR A 96 -27.88 11.52 0.00
C THR A 96 -29.11 12.37 0.31
N SER A 97 -29.09 13.63 -0.09
CA SER A 97 -30.23 14.55 0.02
C SER A 97 -31.49 14.05 -0.72
N ARG A 98 -31.32 13.11 -1.66
CA ARG A 98 -32.41 12.46 -2.40
C ARG A 98 -32.94 11.18 -1.73
N GLY A 99 -32.46 10.85 -0.51
CA GLY A 99 -32.86 9.67 0.22
C GLY A 99 -32.20 8.37 -0.25
N VAL A 100 -31.20 8.43 -1.12
CA VAL A 100 -30.43 7.26 -1.55
C VAL A 100 -29.46 6.87 -0.45
N LYS A 101 -29.56 5.63 0.03
CA LYS A 101 -28.65 5.07 1.04
C LYS A 101 -27.59 4.24 0.36
N ARG A 102 -26.33 4.49 0.69
CA ARG A 102 -25.17 3.68 0.27
C ARG A 102 -24.37 3.25 1.48
N THR A 103 -23.97 1.98 1.49
CA THR A 103 -23.04 1.44 2.47
C THR A 103 -21.77 1.04 1.74
N LEU A 104 -20.66 1.60 2.18
CA LEU A 104 -19.34 1.29 1.64
C LEU A 104 -18.54 0.55 2.70
N ASN A 105 -17.94 -0.57 2.30
CA ASN A 105 -17.10 -1.37 3.15
C ASN A 105 -15.65 -1.20 2.72
N TYR A 106 -14.80 -0.84 3.65
CA TYR A 106 -13.38 -0.62 3.44
C TYR A 106 -12.55 -1.46 4.40
N GLU A 107 -11.32 -1.71 3.99
CA GLU A 107 -10.27 -2.21 4.86
C GLU A 107 -9.14 -1.17 4.93
N VAL A 108 -8.75 -0.81 6.14
CA VAL A 108 -7.76 0.23 6.41
C VAL A 108 -6.54 -0.40 7.05
N ALA A 109 -5.34 -0.01 6.60
CA ALA A 109 -4.09 -0.47 7.17
C ALA A 109 -3.99 -0.12 8.66
N ARG A 110 -3.55 -1.08 9.46
CA ARG A 110 -3.40 -0.94 10.91
C ARG A 110 -2.00 -0.43 11.24
N ASP A 111 -1.84 0.89 11.23
CA ASP A 111 -0.60 1.55 11.60
C ASP A 111 -0.90 2.76 12.48
N ARG A 112 -0.21 2.89 13.60
CA ARG A 112 -0.48 3.95 14.57
C ARG A 112 -0.25 5.36 14.03
N PHE A 113 0.59 5.50 13.01
CA PHE A 113 0.87 6.79 12.39
C PHE A 113 -0.02 7.07 11.19
N LEU A 114 -0.33 6.04 10.38
CA LEU A 114 -1.10 6.20 9.15
C LEU A 114 -2.61 6.09 9.38
N THR A 115 -3.05 5.21 10.28
CA THR A 115 -4.48 4.94 10.49
C THR A 115 -5.31 6.19 10.71
N PRO A 116 -4.87 7.22 11.47
CA PRO A 116 -5.65 8.44 11.66
C PRO A 116 -5.87 9.26 10.39
N PHE A 117 -5.09 9.02 9.32
CA PHE A 117 -5.17 9.76 8.04
C PHE A 117 -5.84 8.95 6.94
N LEU A 118 -6.14 7.72 7.19
CA LEU A 118 -6.80 6.80 6.26
C LEU A 118 -8.29 6.74 6.55
#